data_6bffd1ced54ce0612df9ab361f3741f0
#
_entry.id   6bffd1ced54ce0612df9ab361f3741f0
#
_cell.length_a   1.000
_cell.length_b   1.000
_cell.length_c   1.000
_cell.angle_alpha   90.00
_cell.angle_beta   90.00
_cell.angle_gamma   90.00
#
_symmetry.space_group_name_H-M   'P 1'
#
loop_
_entity.id
_entity.type
_entity.pdbx_description
1 polymer ?
#
loop_
_entity_poly.entity_id
_entity_poly.type
_entity_poly.pdbx_seq_one_letter_code
_entity_poly.pdbx_strand_id
1 'polypeptide(L)'
;MTYTHVVFVGHHRDRLMDSITRYRKYPIHRIALIIGDDDTTGERISRKVANSVKNELTPLFEVSITKVDKRNILKAASQIVDLIQKERQRGFECILNMSGSLRTFAIAAYIAGCLAQCPMITSIPRYDEEDREMGVEEIIELPPMPVQYPKKDQVQLLNAIAESSGYLEDLIVELSPEVKDVPDDFAKERSRLTHHLKKIEEMGFVTKEKIGKNVMFSLSPLGGIFRKVCGRGG
;
A
#
# COMPACT_ATOMS: atom_id res chain seq x y z
N MET A 1 7.50 19.04 -8.40
CA MET A 1 6.81 17.93 -7.71
C MET A 1 7.37 17.85 -6.31
N THR A 2 6.53 17.88 -5.30
CA THR A 2 6.92 17.87 -3.88
C THR A 2 6.50 16.54 -3.24
N TYR A 3 7.19 16.14 -2.17
CA TYR A 3 7.05 14.80 -1.62
C TYR A 3 6.68 14.79 -0.15
N THR A 4 5.85 13.83 0.25
CA THR A 4 5.69 13.39 1.63
C THR A 4 6.67 12.25 1.91
N HIS A 5 7.53 12.44 2.90
CA HIS A 5 8.42 11.39 3.40
C HIS A 5 7.68 10.54 4.41
N VAL A 6 7.30 9.32 4.02
CA VAL A 6 6.62 8.34 4.86
C VAL A 6 7.68 7.51 5.59
N VAL A 7 7.83 7.72 6.89
CA VAL A 7 8.93 7.18 7.70
C VAL A 7 8.40 6.17 8.70
N PHE A 8 8.87 4.94 8.62
CA PHE A 8 8.48 3.87 9.54
C PHE A 8 9.34 3.92 10.80
N VAL A 9 8.70 4.19 11.94
CA VAL A 9 9.39 4.47 13.19
C VAL A 9 9.65 3.18 13.98
N GLY A 10 10.91 2.97 14.35
CA GLY A 10 11.37 1.97 15.30
C GLY A 10 11.92 2.60 16.56
N HIS A 11 12.93 1.97 17.16
CA HIS A 11 13.47 2.37 18.45
C HIS A 11 14.69 3.32 18.36
N HIS A 12 15.37 3.37 17.22
CA HIS A 12 16.62 4.10 17.03
C HIS A 12 16.35 5.46 16.38
N ARG A 13 16.32 6.50 17.23
CA ARG A 13 16.02 7.86 16.82
C ARG A 13 17.05 8.41 15.82
N ASP A 14 18.33 8.22 16.09
CA ASP A 14 19.40 8.83 15.29
C ASP A 14 19.46 8.26 13.88
N ARG A 15 19.17 6.97 13.69
CA ARG A 15 18.99 6.37 12.36
C ARG A 15 17.86 7.03 11.59
N LEU A 16 16.73 7.30 12.24
CA LEU A 16 15.60 7.97 11.60
C LEU A 16 15.96 9.38 11.20
N MET A 17 16.52 10.16 12.12
CA MET A 17 16.90 11.56 11.84
C MET A 17 17.93 11.63 10.70
N ASP A 18 18.98 10.82 10.73
CA ASP A 18 19.96 10.75 9.67
C ASP A 18 19.33 10.36 8.32
N SER A 19 18.48 9.34 8.30
CA SER A 19 17.83 8.89 7.06
C SER A 19 16.87 9.95 6.46
N ILE A 20 16.25 10.78 7.30
CA ILE A 20 15.42 11.89 6.86
C ILE A 20 16.26 13.06 6.35
N THR A 21 17.28 13.45 7.12
CA THR A 21 18.03 14.69 6.86
C THR A 21 19.09 14.54 5.79
N ARG A 22 19.67 13.35 5.60
CA ARG A 22 20.74 13.08 4.62
C ARG A 22 20.22 12.75 3.22
N TYR A 23 18.97 12.25 3.10
CA TYR A 23 18.40 11.91 1.80
C TYR A 23 17.88 13.16 1.09
N ARG A 24 18.58 13.61 0.04
CA ARG A 24 18.37 14.88 -0.66
C ARG A 24 17.86 14.74 -2.10
N LYS A 25 17.60 13.53 -2.55
CA LYS A 25 17.19 13.27 -3.95
C LYS A 25 15.85 13.89 -4.31
N TYR A 26 14.92 13.99 -3.35
CA TYR A 26 13.58 14.53 -3.55
C TYR A 26 13.29 15.69 -2.61
N PRO A 27 12.60 16.75 -3.09
CA PRO A 27 12.21 17.89 -2.25
C PRO A 27 11.08 17.48 -1.29
N ILE A 28 11.43 17.27 -0.02
CA ILE A 28 10.51 16.92 1.04
C ILE A 28 9.78 18.16 1.53
N HIS A 29 8.46 18.08 1.67
CA HIS A 29 7.62 19.13 2.22
C HIS A 29 6.86 18.66 3.47
N ARG A 30 6.50 17.39 3.51
CA ARG A 30 5.74 16.77 4.59
C ARG A 30 6.42 15.52 5.08
N ILE A 31 6.17 15.16 6.36
CA ILE A 31 6.68 13.93 6.97
C ILE A 31 5.50 13.21 7.64
N ALA A 32 5.28 11.95 7.26
CA ALA A 32 4.31 11.07 7.88
C ALA A 32 5.06 9.97 8.64
N LEU A 33 5.05 10.03 9.97
CA LEU A 33 5.66 9.03 10.84
C LEU A 33 4.68 7.88 11.05
N ILE A 34 5.09 6.66 10.73
CA ILE A 34 4.26 5.45 10.85
C ILE A 34 4.68 4.67 12.10
N ILE A 35 3.70 4.39 12.96
CA ILE A 35 3.84 3.58 14.17
C ILE A 35 2.80 2.46 14.19
N GLY A 36 2.98 1.47 15.05
CA GLY A 36 1.98 0.42 15.26
C GLY A 36 0.74 0.93 16.02
N ASP A 37 -0.38 0.26 15.83
CA ASP A 37 -1.67 0.59 16.46
C ASP A 37 -1.85 -0.07 17.85
N ASP A 38 -0.99 -1.05 18.19
CA ASP A 38 -1.07 -1.77 19.48
C ASP A 38 -0.39 -1.01 20.65
N ASP A 39 -0.51 -1.54 21.86
CA ASP A 39 0.07 -0.94 23.08
C ASP A 39 1.15 -1.83 23.74
N THR A 40 1.94 -2.52 22.93
CA THR A 40 3.09 -3.30 23.41
C THR A 40 4.21 -2.39 23.93
N THR A 41 5.11 -2.95 24.74
CA THR A 41 6.29 -2.21 25.25
C THR A 41 7.14 -1.64 24.12
N GLY A 42 7.38 -2.43 23.07
CA GLY A 42 8.11 -1.96 21.89
C GLY A 42 7.41 -0.79 21.19
N GLU A 43 6.07 -0.83 21.10
CA GLU A 43 5.31 0.24 20.47
C GLU A 43 5.29 1.52 21.31
N ARG A 44 5.31 1.40 22.63
CA ARG A 44 5.48 2.56 23.52
C ARG A 44 6.83 3.25 23.31
N ILE A 45 7.91 2.50 23.03
CA ILE A 45 9.22 3.07 22.68
C ILE A 45 9.15 3.76 21.31
N SER A 46 8.61 3.11 20.28
CA SER A 46 8.44 3.70 18.95
C SER A 46 7.62 5.00 19.00
N ARG A 47 6.56 5.03 19.81
CA ARG A 47 5.72 6.22 20.02
C ARG A 47 6.49 7.38 20.67
N LYS A 48 7.37 7.09 21.64
CA LYS A 48 8.25 8.11 22.24
C LYS A 48 9.23 8.67 21.22
N VAL A 49 9.84 7.79 20.41
CA VAL A 49 10.74 8.19 19.32
C VAL A 49 9.98 9.03 18.30
N ALA A 50 8.80 8.60 17.85
CA ALA A 50 7.99 9.35 16.88
C ALA A 50 7.65 10.78 17.39
N ASN A 51 7.27 10.92 18.66
CA ASN A 51 7.00 12.24 19.25
C ASN A 51 8.26 13.11 19.34
N SER A 52 9.41 12.54 19.70
CA SER A 52 10.69 13.26 19.72
C SER A 52 11.06 13.77 18.32
N VAL A 53 11.01 12.90 17.30
CA VAL A 53 11.28 13.25 15.90
C VAL A 53 10.28 14.31 15.40
N LYS A 54 8.99 14.15 15.71
CA LYS A 54 7.97 15.12 15.36
C LYS A 54 8.28 16.49 15.94
N ASN A 55 8.56 16.61 17.23
CA ASN A 55 8.83 17.87 17.88
C ASN A 55 10.04 18.61 17.26
N GLU A 56 11.08 17.89 16.89
CA GLU A 56 12.27 18.45 16.26
C GLU A 56 12.04 18.92 14.83
N LEU A 57 11.25 18.16 14.06
CA LEU A 57 11.04 18.44 12.64
C LEU A 57 9.85 19.38 12.35
N THR A 58 8.91 19.56 13.29
CA THR A 58 7.74 20.44 13.12
C THR A 58 8.09 21.89 12.78
N PRO A 59 9.19 22.50 13.25
CA PRO A 59 9.58 23.85 12.82
C PRO A 59 9.93 23.98 11.32
N LEU A 60 10.28 22.85 10.67
CA LEU A 60 10.75 22.82 9.27
C LEU A 60 9.75 22.17 8.32
N PHE A 61 8.89 21.26 8.82
CA PHE A 61 8.00 20.42 8.02
C PHE A 61 6.62 20.30 8.67
N GLU A 62 5.60 20.04 7.86
CA GLU A 62 4.33 19.52 8.38
C GLU A 62 4.51 18.05 8.75
N VAL A 63 4.46 17.73 10.06
CA VAL A 63 4.71 16.38 10.57
C VAL A 63 3.45 15.76 11.16
N SER A 64 3.05 14.61 10.64
CA SER A 64 1.92 13.80 11.15
C SER A 64 2.40 12.46 11.71
N ILE A 65 1.60 11.86 12.60
CA ILE A 65 1.79 10.48 13.09
C ILE A 65 0.56 9.67 12.68
N THR A 66 0.79 8.52 12.02
CA THR A 66 -0.26 7.60 11.57
C THR A 66 -0.04 6.23 12.16
N LYS A 67 -1.12 5.61 12.66
CA LYS A 67 -1.12 4.25 13.21
C LYS A 67 -1.48 3.24 12.14
N VAL A 68 -0.75 2.12 12.09
CA VAL A 68 -0.94 1.03 11.13
C VAL A 68 -0.89 -0.31 11.85
N ASP A 69 -1.73 -1.27 11.43
CA ASP A 69 -1.75 -2.63 11.97
C ASP A 69 -0.48 -3.40 11.58
N LYS A 70 0.47 -3.52 12.52
CA LYS A 70 1.76 -4.20 12.28
C LYS A 70 1.69 -5.73 12.30
N ARG A 71 0.55 -6.32 12.71
CA ARG A 71 0.39 -7.77 12.85
C ARG A 71 -0.13 -8.43 11.59
N ASN A 72 -0.79 -7.67 10.73
CA ASN A 72 -1.30 -8.15 9.45
C ASN A 72 -0.63 -7.39 8.29
N ILE A 73 0.31 -8.05 7.61
CA ILE A 73 1.12 -7.43 6.54
C ILE A 73 0.27 -6.85 5.41
N LEU A 74 -0.75 -7.57 4.96
CA LEU A 74 -1.60 -7.10 3.85
C LEU A 74 -2.52 -5.96 4.29
N LYS A 75 -3.02 -5.99 5.53
CA LYS A 75 -3.79 -4.88 6.10
C LYS A 75 -2.90 -3.64 6.27
N ALA A 76 -1.67 -3.82 6.77
CA ALA A 76 -0.69 -2.74 6.84
C ALA A 76 -0.38 -2.16 5.46
N ALA A 77 -0.10 -3.00 4.46
CA ALA A 77 0.13 -2.54 3.08
C ALA A 77 -1.07 -1.75 2.53
N SER A 78 -2.30 -2.22 2.79
CA SER A 78 -3.52 -1.50 2.41
C SER A 78 -3.62 -0.12 3.07
N GLN A 79 -3.34 -0.01 4.37
CA GLN A 79 -3.36 1.25 5.10
C GLN A 79 -2.27 2.23 4.62
N ILE A 80 -1.09 1.71 4.25
CA ILE A 80 -0.01 2.50 3.65
C ILE A 80 -0.43 3.02 2.27
N VAL A 81 -1.06 2.20 1.44
CA VAL A 81 -1.61 2.63 0.15
C VAL A 81 -2.68 3.71 0.34
N ASP A 82 -3.57 3.57 1.33
CA ASP A 82 -4.57 4.62 1.64
C ASP A 82 -3.90 5.95 2.01
N LEU A 83 -2.82 5.92 2.79
CA LEU A 83 -2.03 7.11 3.10
C LEU A 83 -1.41 7.72 1.84
N ILE A 84 -0.76 6.91 0.99
CA ILE A 84 -0.17 7.36 -0.28
C ILE A 84 -1.23 8.03 -1.15
N GLN A 85 -2.40 7.41 -1.32
CA GLN A 85 -3.48 7.97 -2.12
C GLN A 85 -4.01 9.29 -1.54
N LYS A 86 -4.12 9.40 -0.22
CA LYS A 86 -4.51 10.64 0.47
C LYS A 86 -3.51 11.76 0.23
N GLU A 87 -2.21 11.49 0.29
CA GLU A 87 -1.17 12.49 0.01
C GLU A 87 -1.17 12.89 -1.48
N ARG A 88 -1.37 11.95 -2.40
CA ARG A 88 -1.52 12.24 -3.84
C ARG A 88 -2.72 13.14 -4.14
N GLN A 89 -3.85 12.93 -3.46
CA GLN A 89 -5.02 13.82 -3.58
C GLN A 89 -4.73 15.25 -3.11
N ARG A 90 -3.73 15.45 -2.25
CA ARG A 90 -3.24 16.76 -1.80
C ARG A 90 -2.17 17.35 -2.72
N GLY A 91 -1.80 16.63 -3.79
CA GLY A 91 -0.78 17.05 -4.75
C GLY A 91 0.66 16.67 -4.38
N PHE A 92 0.85 15.76 -3.42
CA PHE A 92 2.17 15.26 -3.00
C PHE A 92 2.41 13.83 -3.50
N GLU A 93 3.61 13.55 -3.99
CA GLU A 93 4.08 12.17 -4.14
C GLU A 93 4.65 11.66 -2.81
N CYS A 94 4.87 10.34 -2.70
CA CYS A 94 5.38 9.73 -1.49
C CYS A 94 6.72 9.05 -1.70
N ILE A 95 7.58 9.09 -0.67
CA ILE A 95 8.79 8.27 -0.54
C ILE A 95 8.62 7.42 0.70
N LEU A 96 8.84 6.11 0.61
CA LEU A 96 8.74 5.20 1.74
C LEU A 96 10.14 4.95 2.33
N ASN A 97 10.35 5.39 3.57
CA ASN A 97 11.61 5.23 4.30
C ASN A 97 11.50 4.15 5.37
N MET A 98 12.05 3.00 5.10
CA MET A 98 12.01 1.81 5.95
C MET A 98 13.20 1.69 6.91
N SER A 99 14.07 2.70 6.99
CA SER A 99 15.33 2.67 7.75
C SER A 99 15.17 2.30 9.23
N GLY A 100 14.09 2.75 9.89
CA GLY A 100 13.81 2.44 11.30
C GLY A 100 12.77 1.36 11.53
N SER A 101 12.27 0.70 10.47
CA SER A 101 11.08 -0.14 10.56
C SER A 101 11.30 -1.49 11.25
N LEU A 102 10.24 -1.99 11.89
CA LEU A 102 10.11 -3.42 12.18
C LEU A 102 10.08 -4.21 10.85
N ARG A 103 10.56 -5.46 10.87
CA ARG A 103 10.59 -6.32 9.66
C ARG A 103 9.23 -6.46 8.99
N THR A 104 8.15 -6.61 9.76
CA THR A 104 6.79 -6.71 9.23
C THR A 104 6.35 -5.42 8.52
N PHE A 105 6.71 -4.25 9.07
CA PHE A 105 6.45 -2.97 8.43
C PHE A 105 7.28 -2.79 7.15
N ALA A 106 8.55 -3.21 7.13
CA ALA A 106 9.37 -3.16 5.93
C ALA A 106 8.76 -3.96 4.79
N ILE A 107 8.26 -5.19 5.07
CA ILE A 107 7.58 -6.03 4.07
C ILE A 107 6.29 -5.35 3.58
N ALA A 108 5.46 -4.85 4.50
CA ALA A 108 4.21 -4.18 4.13
C ALA A 108 4.45 -2.91 3.31
N ALA A 109 5.45 -2.11 3.69
CA ALA A 109 5.86 -0.91 2.98
C ALA A 109 6.41 -1.23 1.58
N TYR A 110 7.20 -2.29 1.45
CA TYR A 110 7.73 -2.74 0.16
C TYR A 110 6.59 -3.17 -0.78
N ILE A 111 5.63 -3.97 -0.29
CA ILE A 111 4.42 -4.33 -1.06
C ILE A 111 3.66 -3.06 -1.50
N ALA A 112 3.37 -2.15 -0.56
CA ALA A 112 2.67 -0.91 -0.86
C ALA A 112 3.43 -0.03 -1.86
N GLY A 113 4.76 0.08 -1.71
CA GLY A 113 5.63 0.85 -2.60
C GLY A 113 5.67 0.29 -4.02
N CYS A 114 5.76 -1.04 -4.17
CA CYS A 114 5.67 -1.69 -5.49
C CYS A 114 4.31 -1.45 -6.14
N LEU A 115 3.21 -1.62 -5.39
CA LEU A 115 1.85 -1.43 -5.89
C LEU A 115 1.54 0.03 -6.24
N ALA A 116 2.00 0.98 -5.43
CA ALA A 116 1.79 2.41 -5.65
C ALA A 116 2.88 3.08 -6.50
N GLN A 117 3.91 2.32 -6.92
CA GLN A 117 5.07 2.84 -7.68
C GLN A 117 5.76 4.02 -6.98
N CYS A 118 5.94 3.90 -5.67
CA CYS A 118 6.65 4.91 -4.89
C CYS A 118 8.15 4.62 -4.81
N PRO A 119 9.02 5.65 -4.80
CA PRO A 119 10.40 5.50 -4.37
C PRO A 119 10.49 4.91 -2.96
N MET A 120 11.43 4.01 -2.75
CA MET A 120 11.63 3.30 -1.49
C MET A 120 13.08 3.36 -1.07
N ILE A 121 13.33 3.64 0.20
CA ILE A 121 14.69 3.65 0.78
C ILE A 121 14.73 2.86 2.08
N THR A 122 15.91 2.34 2.36
CA THR A 122 16.31 1.81 3.66
C THR A 122 17.73 2.29 3.99
N SER A 123 18.27 1.94 5.14
CA SER A 123 19.63 2.33 5.51
C SER A 123 20.40 1.21 6.19
N ILE A 124 21.73 1.26 6.04
CA ILE A 124 22.66 0.50 6.85
C ILE A 124 22.97 1.37 8.08
N PRO A 125 22.81 0.83 9.31
CA PRO A 125 23.16 1.57 10.51
C PRO A 125 24.67 1.67 10.67
N ARG A 126 25.12 2.80 11.23
CA ARG A 126 26.50 3.00 11.66
C ARG A 126 26.63 2.72 13.16
N TYR A 127 27.67 2.03 13.56
CA TYR A 127 27.97 1.71 14.94
C TYR A 127 29.30 2.37 15.37
N ASP A 128 29.42 2.69 16.66
CA ASP A 128 30.68 3.10 17.26
C ASP A 128 31.50 1.88 17.74
N GLU A 129 32.65 2.15 18.37
CA GLU A 129 33.54 1.11 18.91
C GLU A 129 32.92 0.30 20.08
N GLU A 130 31.83 0.77 20.64
CA GLU A 130 31.08 0.12 21.74
C GLU A 130 29.78 -0.55 21.25
N ASP A 131 29.65 -0.80 19.93
CA ASP A 131 28.49 -1.38 19.27
C ASP A 131 27.19 -0.59 19.48
N ARG A 132 27.26 0.72 19.78
CA ARG A 132 26.10 1.59 19.88
C ARG A 132 25.77 2.18 18.51
N GLU A 133 24.50 2.14 18.15
CA GLU A 133 24.05 2.70 16.89
C GLU A 133 24.08 4.24 16.90
N MET A 134 24.82 4.81 15.95
CA MET A 134 25.15 6.24 15.84
C MET A 134 24.57 6.88 14.57
N GLY A 135 23.46 6.39 14.05
CA GLY A 135 22.84 6.90 12.85
C GLY A 135 23.03 6.01 11.62
N VAL A 136 23.25 6.61 10.46
CA VAL A 136 23.26 5.92 9.16
C VAL A 136 24.67 5.95 8.56
N GLU A 137 25.16 4.78 8.17
CA GLU A 137 26.34 4.64 7.32
C GLU A 137 26.00 4.95 5.87
N GLU A 138 25.03 4.21 5.31
CA GLU A 138 24.59 4.31 3.92
C GLU A 138 23.07 4.30 3.79
N ILE A 139 22.55 5.06 2.83
CA ILE A 139 21.13 5.00 2.42
C ILE A 139 21.04 4.23 1.12
N ILE A 140 20.24 3.17 1.11
CA ILE A 140 20.05 2.28 -0.02
C ILE A 140 18.68 2.54 -0.64
N GLU A 141 18.63 2.79 -1.95
CA GLU A 141 17.40 2.81 -2.72
C GLU A 141 16.98 1.37 -3.05
N LEU A 142 15.72 1.04 -2.77
CA LEU A 142 15.17 -0.28 -3.06
C LEU A 142 14.49 -0.27 -4.43
N PRO A 143 14.88 -1.17 -5.35
CA PRO A 143 14.22 -1.29 -6.63
C PRO A 143 12.79 -1.84 -6.41
N PRO A 144 11.77 -1.26 -7.06
CA PRO A 144 10.44 -1.85 -7.04
C PRO A 144 10.44 -3.15 -7.86
N MET A 145 9.79 -4.18 -7.33
CA MET A 145 9.52 -5.39 -8.11
C MET A 145 8.51 -5.06 -9.22
N PRO A 146 8.68 -5.62 -10.43
CA PRO A 146 7.69 -5.46 -11.49
C PRO A 146 6.37 -6.11 -11.05
N VAL A 147 5.31 -5.33 -11.02
CA VAL A 147 3.96 -5.79 -10.70
C VAL A 147 3.15 -5.83 -11.98
N GLN A 148 2.49 -6.96 -12.24
CA GLN A 148 1.58 -7.06 -13.37
C GLN A 148 0.26 -6.37 -13.01
N TYR A 149 -0.01 -5.22 -13.64
CA TYR A 149 -1.23 -4.47 -13.42
C TYR A 149 -2.40 -5.08 -14.22
N PRO A 150 -3.61 -5.13 -13.64
CA PRO A 150 -4.79 -5.54 -14.36
C PRO A 150 -5.11 -4.52 -15.47
N LYS A 151 -5.63 -5.01 -16.59
CA LYS A 151 -6.12 -4.15 -17.69
C LYS A 151 -7.38 -3.40 -17.25
N LYS A 152 -7.76 -2.35 -18.01
CA LYS A 152 -8.93 -1.51 -17.74
C LYS A 152 -10.20 -2.33 -17.43
N ASP A 153 -10.53 -3.30 -18.29
CA ASP A 153 -11.71 -4.16 -18.12
C ASP A 153 -11.61 -5.02 -16.85
N GLN A 154 -10.41 -5.45 -16.48
CA GLN A 154 -10.17 -6.20 -15.26
C GLN A 154 -10.31 -5.32 -14.00
N VAL A 155 -9.90 -4.05 -14.09
CA VAL A 155 -10.11 -3.06 -12.99
C VAL A 155 -11.60 -2.78 -12.81
N GLN A 156 -12.36 -2.61 -13.89
CA GLN A 156 -13.82 -2.47 -13.82
C GLN A 156 -14.46 -3.69 -13.15
N LEU A 157 -14.01 -4.89 -13.50
CA LEU A 157 -14.50 -6.13 -12.90
C LEU A 157 -14.14 -6.25 -11.41
N LEU A 158 -12.94 -5.82 -10.99
CA LEU A 158 -12.58 -5.75 -9.56
C LEU A 158 -13.48 -4.76 -8.78
N ASN A 159 -13.86 -3.64 -9.41
CA ASN A 159 -14.78 -2.68 -8.80
C ASN A 159 -16.19 -3.29 -8.66
N ALA A 160 -16.72 -3.90 -9.71
CA ALA A 160 -18.03 -4.56 -9.71
C ALA A 160 -18.11 -5.68 -8.64
N ILE A 161 -17.08 -6.55 -8.53
CA ILE A 161 -17.02 -7.59 -7.49
C ILE A 161 -17.08 -6.99 -6.07
N ALA A 162 -16.51 -5.81 -5.86
CA ALA A 162 -16.51 -5.15 -4.56
C ALA A 162 -17.87 -4.54 -4.18
N GLU A 163 -18.71 -4.25 -5.16
CA GLU A 163 -19.96 -3.49 -5.02
C GLU A 163 -21.21 -4.35 -5.21
N SER A 164 -21.05 -5.56 -5.79
CA SER A 164 -22.15 -6.49 -6.07
C SER A 164 -22.08 -7.78 -5.23
N SER A 165 -23.00 -8.71 -5.54
CA SER A 165 -23.05 -10.04 -4.93
C SER A 165 -21.88 -10.95 -5.29
N GLY A 166 -21.10 -10.61 -6.33
CA GLY A 166 -20.00 -11.41 -6.87
C GLY A 166 -20.41 -12.61 -7.71
N TYR A 167 -21.72 -12.82 -7.97
CA TYR A 167 -22.17 -13.85 -8.91
C TYR A 167 -21.99 -13.39 -10.36
N LEU A 168 -21.60 -14.32 -11.25
CA LEU A 168 -21.27 -13.99 -12.65
C LEU A 168 -22.43 -13.29 -13.38
N GLU A 169 -23.64 -13.76 -13.19
CA GLU A 169 -24.84 -13.20 -13.82
C GLU A 169 -25.09 -11.75 -13.36
N ASP A 170 -24.90 -11.46 -12.07
CA ASP A 170 -25.07 -10.13 -11.52
C ASP A 170 -23.98 -9.17 -12.04
N LEU A 171 -22.73 -9.67 -12.14
CA LEU A 171 -21.62 -8.92 -12.72
C LEU A 171 -21.84 -8.58 -14.20
N ILE A 172 -22.46 -9.48 -14.98
CA ILE A 172 -22.84 -9.23 -16.38
C ILE A 172 -23.84 -8.07 -16.45
N VAL A 173 -24.90 -8.15 -15.66
CA VAL A 173 -25.95 -7.12 -15.64
C VAL A 173 -25.45 -5.77 -15.18
N GLU A 174 -24.51 -5.76 -14.21
CA GLU A 174 -23.92 -4.51 -13.70
C GLU A 174 -22.98 -3.84 -14.71
N LEU A 175 -22.13 -4.63 -15.38
CA LEU A 175 -21.14 -4.11 -16.32
C LEU A 175 -21.67 -3.85 -17.72
N SER A 176 -22.73 -4.56 -18.12
CA SER A 176 -23.33 -4.52 -19.47
C SER A 176 -24.83 -4.70 -19.38
N PRO A 177 -25.57 -3.75 -18.78
CA PRO A 177 -27.02 -3.87 -18.55
C PRO A 177 -27.83 -4.04 -19.84
N GLU A 178 -27.31 -3.55 -20.98
CA GLU A 178 -27.94 -3.63 -22.28
C GLU A 178 -28.07 -5.05 -22.84
N VAL A 179 -27.22 -6.01 -22.38
CA VAL A 179 -27.27 -7.39 -22.88
C VAL A 179 -28.26 -8.27 -22.13
N LYS A 180 -28.89 -7.77 -21.04
CA LYS A 180 -29.73 -8.54 -20.14
C LYS A 180 -30.86 -9.30 -20.85
N ASP A 181 -31.51 -8.66 -21.83
CA ASP A 181 -32.68 -9.17 -22.53
C ASP A 181 -32.33 -9.73 -23.92
N VAL A 182 -31.04 -9.85 -24.27
CA VAL A 182 -30.54 -10.34 -25.57
C VAL A 182 -29.73 -11.62 -25.37
N PRO A 183 -30.31 -12.83 -25.51
CA PRO A 183 -29.64 -14.09 -25.11
C PRO A 183 -28.27 -14.33 -25.74
N ASP A 184 -28.12 -14.03 -27.05
CA ASP A 184 -26.86 -14.24 -27.76
C ASP A 184 -25.75 -13.29 -27.26
N ASP A 185 -26.06 -12.03 -26.97
CA ASP A 185 -25.10 -11.06 -26.48
C ASP A 185 -24.78 -11.30 -25.01
N PHE A 186 -25.77 -11.75 -24.21
CA PHE A 186 -25.53 -12.20 -22.85
C PHE A 186 -24.57 -13.40 -22.80
N ALA A 187 -24.70 -14.38 -23.71
CA ALA A 187 -23.79 -15.53 -23.78
C ALA A 187 -22.34 -15.12 -24.17
N LYS A 188 -22.20 -14.16 -25.10
CA LYS A 188 -20.89 -13.59 -25.47
C LYS A 188 -20.24 -12.88 -24.29
N GLU A 189 -20.99 -12.03 -23.60
CA GLU A 189 -20.51 -11.27 -22.45
C GLU A 189 -20.13 -12.20 -21.29
N ARG A 190 -20.92 -13.24 -21.03
CA ARG A 190 -20.61 -14.30 -20.07
C ARG A 190 -19.24 -14.96 -20.36
N SER A 191 -18.98 -15.28 -21.62
CA SER A 191 -17.70 -15.86 -22.05
C SER A 191 -16.54 -14.88 -21.83
N ARG A 192 -16.74 -13.61 -22.18
CA ARG A 192 -15.76 -12.52 -22.00
C ARG A 192 -15.41 -12.32 -20.53
N LEU A 193 -16.41 -12.17 -19.66
CA LEU A 193 -16.20 -11.97 -18.22
C LEU A 193 -15.59 -13.21 -17.56
N THR A 194 -16.00 -14.42 -17.94
CA THR A 194 -15.39 -15.66 -17.43
C THR A 194 -13.89 -15.70 -17.73
N HIS A 195 -13.47 -15.28 -18.94
CA HIS A 195 -12.05 -15.21 -19.29
C HIS A 195 -11.29 -14.17 -18.45
N HIS A 196 -11.87 -13.00 -18.22
CA HIS A 196 -11.25 -11.97 -17.37
C HIS A 196 -11.19 -12.39 -15.90
N LEU A 197 -12.25 -13.01 -15.37
CA LEU A 197 -12.30 -13.55 -14.01
C LEU A 197 -11.21 -14.60 -13.77
N LYS A 198 -11.04 -15.53 -14.73
CA LYS A 198 -9.96 -16.52 -14.65
C LYS A 198 -8.58 -15.84 -14.57
N LYS A 199 -8.31 -14.81 -15.37
CA LYS A 199 -7.03 -14.09 -15.35
C LYS A 199 -6.78 -13.38 -14.02
N ILE A 200 -7.77 -12.67 -13.48
CA ILE A 200 -7.59 -11.96 -12.21
C ILE A 200 -7.56 -12.92 -11.01
N GLU A 201 -8.13 -14.12 -11.13
CA GLU A 201 -7.97 -15.22 -10.19
C GLU A 201 -6.53 -15.78 -10.23
N GLU A 202 -5.98 -16.04 -11.43
CA GLU A 202 -4.58 -16.48 -11.63
C GLU A 202 -3.56 -15.45 -11.10
N MET A 203 -3.89 -14.14 -11.17
CA MET A 203 -3.11 -13.06 -10.57
C MET A 203 -3.27 -12.98 -9.04
N GLY A 204 -4.17 -13.76 -8.45
CA GLY A 204 -4.45 -13.75 -7.02
C GLY A 204 -5.29 -12.56 -6.53
N PHE A 205 -5.96 -11.83 -7.41
CA PHE A 205 -6.78 -10.66 -7.05
C PHE A 205 -8.19 -11.00 -6.61
N VAL A 206 -8.70 -12.16 -7.02
CA VAL A 206 -10.00 -12.68 -6.60
C VAL A 206 -9.88 -14.11 -6.13
N THR A 207 -10.80 -14.51 -5.28
CA THR A 207 -11.04 -15.89 -4.89
C THR A 207 -12.41 -16.30 -5.40
N LYS A 208 -12.61 -17.59 -5.65
CA LYS A 208 -13.91 -18.14 -6.00
C LYS A 208 -14.36 -19.18 -5.00
N GLU A 209 -15.64 -19.18 -4.73
CA GLU A 209 -16.30 -20.18 -3.88
C GLU A 209 -17.52 -20.74 -4.60
N LYS A 210 -17.74 -22.05 -4.50
CA LYS A 210 -18.92 -22.70 -5.05
C LYS A 210 -20.03 -22.71 -4.00
N ILE A 211 -21.12 -22.00 -4.29
CA ILE A 211 -22.29 -21.91 -3.42
C ILE A 211 -23.47 -22.60 -4.15
N GLY A 212 -23.75 -23.85 -3.77
CA GLY A 212 -24.76 -24.67 -4.46
C GLY A 212 -24.35 -24.97 -5.90
N LYS A 213 -25.16 -24.48 -6.87
CA LYS A 213 -24.90 -24.59 -8.32
C LYS A 213 -24.12 -23.41 -8.89
N ASN A 214 -23.99 -22.32 -8.16
CA ASN A 214 -23.38 -21.08 -8.61
C ASN A 214 -21.95 -20.92 -8.08
N VAL A 215 -21.17 -20.09 -8.77
CA VAL A 215 -19.84 -19.68 -8.34
C VAL A 215 -19.89 -18.20 -7.98
N MET A 216 -19.45 -17.89 -6.77
CA MET A 216 -19.30 -16.53 -6.26
C MET A 216 -17.84 -16.13 -6.29
N PHE A 217 -17.56 -14.92 -6.78
CA PHE A 217 -16.23 -14.32 -6.78
C PHE A 217 -16.16 -13.24 -5.70
N SER A 218 -15.04 -13.20 -4.97
CA SER A 218 -14.78 -12.20 -3.93
C SER A 218 -13.38 -11.62 -4.11
N LEU A 219 -13.18 -10.36 -3.72
CA LEU A 219 -11.83 -9.80 -3.73
C LEU A 219 -10.94 -10.51 -2.71
N SER A 220 -9.76 -10.90 -3.15
CA SER A 220 -8.69 -11.25 -2.20
C SER A 220 -8.19 -9.98 -1.47
N PRO A 221 -7.44 -10.12 -0.36
CA PRO A 221 -6.78 -8.97 0.26
C PRO A 221 -5.89 -8.19 -0.71
N LEU A 222 -5.19 -8.88 -1.62
CA LEU A 222 -4.37 -8.27 -2.66
C LEU A 222 -5.22 -7.53 -3.70
N GLY A 223 -6.32 -8.13 -4.16
CA GLY A 223 -7.27 -7.49 -5.07
C GLY A 223 -7.89 -6.22 -4.49
N GLY A 224 -8.21 -6.23 -3.19
CA GLY A 224 -8.67 -5.05 -2.47
C GLY A 224 -7.65 -3.90 -2.45
N ILE A 225 -6.35 -4.21 -2.31
CA ILE A 225 -5.28 -3.21 -2.38
C ILE A 225 -5.14 -2.67 -3.81
N PHE A 226 -5.13 -3.56 -4.81
CA PHE A 226 -5.04 -3.17 -6.23
C PHE A 226 -6.19 -2.26 -6.66
N ARG A 227 -7.41 -2.56 -6.25
CA ARG A 227 -8.58 -1.70 -6.50
C ARG A 227 -8.34 -0.27 -6.00
N LYS A 228 -7.75 -0.10 -4.80
CA LYS A 228 -7.44 1.23 -4.25
C LYS A 228 -6.40 1.99 -5.07
N VAL A 229 -5.44 1.29 -5.64
CA VAL A 229 -4.39 1.88 -6.49
C VAL A 229 -4.93 2.25 -7.86
N CYS A 230 -5.70 1.36 -8.49
CA CYS A 230 -6.15 1.50 -9.89
C CYS A 230 -7.52 2.18 -10.02
N GLY A 231 -8.39 2.08 -9.02
CA GLY A 231 -9.80 2.47 -9.10
C GLY A 231 -10.09 3.97 -8.97
N ARG A 232 -9.08 4.83 -8.85
CA ARG A 232 -9.23 6.29 -8.71
C ARG A 232 -8.59 7.09 -9.84
N GLY A 233 -8.24 6.45 -10.94
CA GLY A 233 -7.66 7.05 -12.15
C GLY A 233 -8.65 7.01 -13.31
N GLY A 234 -9.85 7.53 -13.12
CA GLY A 234 -10.85 7.76 -14.14
C GLY A 234 -11.36 9.17 -14.04
#